data_0a0dfb47fedbb04a3ab845ade7234662
#
_entry.id   0a0dfb47fedbb04a3ab845ade7234662
#
_cell.length_a   1.000
_cell.length_b   1.000
_cell.length_c   1.000
_cell.angle_alpha   90.00
_cell.angle_beta   90.00
_cell.angle_gamma   90.00
#
_symmetry.space_group_name_H-M   'P 1'
#
loop_
_entity.id
_entity.type
_entity.pdbx_description
1 polymer ?
#
loop_
_entity_poly.entity_id
_entity_poly.type
_entity_poly.pdbx_seq_one_letter_code
_entity_poly.pdbx_strand_id
1 'polypeptide(L)'
;LGRPILIKGFQVNCPGCFTHGIPETLEVREKFIDSPLLVWGLATAFEDFHLNTFENLKKLIDSGEVVGETLEALSSRGLLNNNCLDYSIPFPVAWDKVVPHHSEDYLLDAQEFIKKDFPQFETFPAKNQKLILKQVMDYLKNKKFEAKTFEAYQLQGTPSTLLIDKSGILRGKWFGSGYGLEQEVEKLLSL
;
A
#
# COMPACT_ATOMS: atom_id res chain seq x y z
N LEU A 1 -2.51 13.69 -15.74
CA LEU A 1 -3.18 12.83 -16.71
C LEU A 1 -2.52 12.96 -18.08
N GLY A 2 -2.69 11.97 -18.94
CA GLY A 2 -2.04 11.90 -20.27
C GLY A 2 -0.84 10.96 -20.33
N ARG A 3 -0.40 10.43 -19.19
CA ARG A 3 0.65 9.40 -19.10
C ARG A 3 0.18 8.27 -18.18
N PRO A 4 0.52 7.01 -18.49
CA PRO A 4 0.25 5.89 -17.60
C PRO A 4 1.10 5.99 -16.34
N ILE A 5 0.56 5.51 -15.20
CA ILE A 5 1.20 5.62 -13.89
C ILE A 5 1.21 4.25 -13.21
N LEU A 6 2.39 3.86 -12.71
CA LEU A 6 2.57 2.79 -11.73
C LEU A 6 2.73 3.42 -10.35
N ILE A 7 1.88 3.04 -9.40
CA ILE A 7 2.01 3.45 -8.01
C ILE A 7 2.36 2.21 -7.17
N LYS A 8 3.50 2.26 -6.47
CA LYS A 8 3.90 1.25 -5.50
C LYS A 8 3.56 1.72 -4.09
N GLY A 9 2.55 1.07 -3.49
CA GLY A 9 2.18 1.26 -2.09
C GLY A 9 3.10 0.46 -1.16
N PHE A 10 3.65 1.11 -0.13
CA PHE A 10 4.54 0.48 0.84
C PHE A 10 4.43 1.13 2.22
N GLN A 11 4.87 0.42 3.26
CA GLN A 11 5.14 0.97 4.58
C GLN A 11 6.65 0.97 4.86
N VAL A 12 7.13 1.90 5.67
CA VAL A 12 8.55 1.95 6.06
C VAL A 12 8.94 0.72 6.88
N ASN A 13 8.03 0.29 7.77
CA ASN A 13 8.16 -0.96 8.53
C ASN A 13 7.50 -2.13 7.79
N CYS A 14 8.07 -2.53 6.66
CA CYS A 14 7.53 -3.62 5.83
C CYS A 14 8.68 -4.36 5.12
N PRO A 15 9.24 -5.43 5.71
CA PRO A 15 10.36 -6.19 5.13
C PRO A 15 10.13 -6.63 3.68
N GLY A 16 8.92 -7.14 3.38
CA GLY A 16 8.55 -7.58 2.03
C GLY A 16 8.55 -6.46 0.99
N CYS A 17 8.29 -5.23 1.43
CA CYS A 17 8.36 -4.06 0.56
C CYS A 17 9.77 -3.83 0.03
N PHE A 18 10.79 -4.03 0.86
CA PHE A 18 12.19 -3.74 0.52
C PHE A 18 12.97 -4.95 0.04
N THR A 19 12.50 -6.17 0.31
CA THR A 19 13.10 -7.38 -0.25
C THR A 19 12.56 -7.74 -1.63
N HIS A 20 11.34 -7.30 -1.96
CA HIS A 20 10.66 -7.67 -3.21
C HIS A 20 9.95 -6.50 -3.90
N GLY A 21 9.07 -5.79 -3.21
CA GLY A 21 8.16 -4.82 -3.82
C GLY A 21 8.89 -3.64 -4.50
N ILE A 22 9.79 -2.97 -3.80
CA ILE A 22 10.59 -1.86 -4.35
C ILE A 22 11.60 -2.36 -5.38
N PRO A 23 12.41 -3.43 -5.13
CA PRO A 23 13.29 -3.99 -6.14
C PRO A 23 12.58 -4.32 -7.46
N GLU A 24 11.46 -5.05 -7.44
CA GLU A 24 10.64 -5.34 -8.63
C GLU A 24 10.20 -4.05 -9.35
N THR A 25 9.86 -3.01 -8.59
CA THR A 25 9.48 -1.71 -9.18
C THR A 25 10.66 -1.00 -9.83
N LEU A 26 11.86 -1.11 -9.25
CA LEU A 26 13.09 -0.56 -9.83
C LEU A 26 13.45 -1.26 -11.14
N GLU A 27 13.36 -2.58 -11.20
CA GLU A 27 13.59 -3.37 -12.42
C GLU A 27 12.61 -2.96 -13.53
N VAL A 28 11.33 -2.86 -13.22
CA VAL A 28 10.31 -2.41 -14.18
C VAL A 28 10.56 -0.96 -14.63
N ARG A 29 10.88 -0.06 -13.68
CA ARG A 29 11.21 1.32 -14.03
C ARG A 29 12.40 1.41 -14.99
N GLU A 30 13.46 0.65 -14.75
CA GLU A 30 14.65 0.63 -15.61
C GLU A 30 14.31 0.08 -17.00
N LYS A 31 13.59 -1.02 -17.07
CA LYS A 31 13.16 -1.62 -18.35
C LYS A 31 12.34 -0.64 -19.19
N PHE A 32 11.50 0.16 -18.57
CA PHE A 32 10.61 1.10 -19.26
C PHE A 32 11.05 2.56 -19.17
N ILE A 33 12.35 2.81 -18.96
CA ILE A 33 12.90 4.15 -18.73
C ILE A 33 12.60 5.13 -19.88
N ASP A 34 12.62 4.65 -21.13
CA ASP A 34 12.34 5.44 -22.34
C ASP A 34 10.85 5.49 -22.71
N SER A 35 9.98 4.88 -21.91
CA SER A 35 8.53 4.89 -22.13
C SER A 35 7.84 6.08 -21.45
N PRO A 36 6.57 6.37 -21.77
CA PRO A 36 5.81 7.40 -21.08
C PRO A 36 5.39 7.02 -19.65
N LEU A 37 5.77 5.86 -19.12
CA LEU A 37 5.42 5.39 -17.79
C LEU A 37 5.93 6.35 -16.70
N LEU A 38 5.03 6.75 -15.80
CA LEU A 38 5.40 7.38 -14.54
C LEU A 38 5.43 6.32 -13.45
N VAL A 39 6.46 6.35 -12.61
CA VAL A 39 6.56 5.50 -11.43
C VAL A 39 6.52 6.39 -10.19
N TRP A 40 5.61 6.09 -9.26
CA TRP A 40 5.45 6.80 -8.00
C TRP A 40 5.40 5.81 -6.84
N GLY A 41 5.90 6.24 -5.68
CA GLY A 41 5.70 5.57 -4.41
C GLY A 41 4.53 6.20 -3.64
N LEU A 42 3.77 5.38 -2.93
CA LEU A 42 2.80 5.79 -1.93
C LEU A 42 3.21 5.15 -0.60
N ALA A 43 3.87 5.93 0.25
CA ALA A 43 4.15 5.50 1.61
C ALA A 43 2.88 5.69 2.46
N THR A 44 2.41 4.63 3.10
CA THR A 44 1.18 4.61 3.90
C THR A 44 1.43 4.08 5.31
N ALA A 45 0.44 4.16 6.18
CA ALA A 45 0.46 3.54 7.50
C ALA A 45 -0.95 3.07 7.88
N PHE A 46 -1.12 1.76 8.04
CA PHE A 46 -2.35 1.16 8.54
C PHE A 46 -2.12 0.30 9.81
N GLU A 47 -0.86 0.10 10.15
CA GLU A 47 -0.37 -0.56 11.36
C GLU A 47 0.98 0.05 11.79
N ASP A 48 1.51 -0.33 12.94
CA ASP A 48 2.82 0.14 13.47
C ASP A 48 3.03 1.64 13.32
N PHE A 49 2.02 2.43 13.67
CA PHE A 49 1.98 3.88 13.44
C PHE A 49 3.15 4.64 14.10
N HIS A 50 3.83 4.03 15.07
CA HIS A 50 5.01 4.61 15.72
C HIS A 50 6.30 4.40 14.89
N LEU A 51 6.31 3.46 13.96
CA LEU A 51 7.40 3.17 13.01
C LEU A 51 7.08 3.70 11.61
N ASN A 52 5.83 3.51 11.16
CA ASN A 52 5.36 4.03 9.89
C ASN A 52 5.00 5.50 10.03
N THR A 53 6.03 6.36 10.06
CA THR A 53 5.93 7.81 10.24
C THR A 53 6.53 8.56 9.06
N PHE A 54 6.13 9.82 8.90
CA PHE A 54 6.71 10.69 7.88
C PHE A 54 8.22 10.93 8.12
N GLU A 55 8.65 11.02 9.39
CA GLU A 55 10.05 11.19 9.77
C GLU A 55 10.89 9.99 9.34
N ASN A 56 10.41 8.77 9.56
CA ASN A 56 11.10 7.56 9.13
C ASN A 56 11.08 7.40 7.62
N LEU A 57 9.99 7.79 6.93
CA LEU A 57 9.98 7.89 5.48
C LEU A 57 11.05 8.86 4.98
N LYS A 58 11.20 10.01 5.60
CA LYS A 58 12.21 10.98 5.21
C LYS A 58 13.62 10.41 5.33
N LYS A 59 13.96 9.74 6.44
CA LYS A 59 15.25 9.05 6.62
C LYS A 59 15.49 8.00 5.53
N LEU A 60 14.47 7.19 5.24
CA LEU A 60 14.54 6.19 4.18
C LEU A 60 14.85 6.81 2.82
N ILE A 61 14.19 7.91 2.45
CA ILE A 61 14.40 8.58 1.15
C ILE A 61 15.74 9.33 1.11
N ASP A 62 16.12 10.00 2.19
CA ASP A 62 17.33 10.83 2.25
C ASP A 62 18.62 10.00 2.34
N SER A 63 18.60 8.87 3.06
CA SER A 63 19.79 8.06 3.38
C SER A 63 19.66 6.57 3.17
N GLY A 64 18.47 6.06 2.84
CA GLY A 64 18.21 4.62 2.78
C GLY A 64 18.03 3.96 4.15
N GLU A 65 18.03 4.72 5.27
CA GLU A 65 17.91 4.19 6.62
C GLU A 65 16.56 3.49 6.81
N VAL A 66 16.59 2.25 7.30
CA VAL A 66 15.40 1.43 7.59
C VAL A 66 15.23 1.25 9.09
N VAL A 67 14.00 0.93 9.51
CA VAL A 67 13.61 0.84 10.93
C VAL A 67 12.84 -0.44 11.24
N GLY A 68 12.72 -0.77 12.52
CA GLY A 68 11.84 -1.82 13.04
C GLY A 68 12.09 -3.19 12.43
N GLU A 69 11.03 -3.90 12.07
CA GLU A 69 11.10 -5.24 11.49
C GLU A 69 11.81 -5.26 10.13
N THR A 70 11.73 -4.15 9.37
CA THR A 70 12.51 -4.00 8.13
C THR A 70 14.00 -4.04 8.42
N LEU A 71 14.46 -3.29 9.42
CA LEU A 71 15.86 -3.29 9.83
C LEU A 71 16.30 -4.69 10.29
N GLU A 72 15.52 -5.34 11.15
CA GLU A 72 15.84 -6.67 11.68
C GLU A 72 15.90 -7.72 10.56
N ALA A 73 14.89 -7.77 9.71
CA ALA A 73 14.79 -8.77 8.66
C ALA A 73 15.85 -8.60 7.56
N LEU A 74 16.19 -7.37 7.17
CA LEU A 74 17.21 -7.13 6.17
C LEU A 74 18.62 -7.30 6.75
N SER A 75 18.86 -6.88 7.99
CA SER A 75 20.14 -7.11 8.68
C SER A 75 20.45 -8.59 8.82
N SER A 76 19.47 -9.40 9.23
CA SER A 76 19.66 -10.85 9.38
C SER A 76 20.02 -11.57 8.08
N ARG A 77 19.71 -10.96 6.93
CA ARG A 77 20.02 -11.45 5.58
C ARG A 77 21.27 -10.83 4.96
N GLY A 78 21.93 -9.90 5.67
CA GLY A 78 23.10 -9.18 5.16
C GLY A 78 22.77 -8.24 3.97
N LEU A 79 21.54 -7.71 3.91
CA LEU A 79 21.06 -6.87 2.82
C LEU A 79 21.17 -5.36 3.11
N LEU A 80 21.83 -4.99 4.20
CA LEU A 80 22.02 -3.59 4.59
C LEU A 80 23.49 -3.23 4.70
N ASN A 81 23.80 -1.98 4.38
CA ASN A 81 25.07 -1.36 4.65
C ASN A 81 24.88 -0.26 5.71
N ASN A 82 25.41 -0.48 6.94
CA ASN A 82 25.22 0.45 8.07
C ASN A 82 23.76 0.84 8.33
N ASN A 83 22.84 -0.14 8.38
CA ASN A 83 21.40 0.01 8.55
C ASN A 83 20.69 0.73 7.38
N CYS A 84 21.36 0.93 6.25
CA CYS A 84 20.80 1.55 5.06
C CYS A 84 20.68 0.53 3.93
N LEU A 85 19.69 0.70 3.09
CA LEU A 85 19.54 -0.02 1.83
C LEU A 85 20.78 0.21 0.95
N ASP A 86 21.17 -0.78 0.16
CA ASP A 86 22.25 -0.71 -0.83
C ASP A 86 21.79 -0.09 -2.17
N TYR A 87 20.52 0.31 -2.25
CA TYR A 87 19.90 0.98 -3.40
C TYR A 87 19.11 2.21 -2.95
N SER A 88 18.88 3.14 -3.86
CA SER A 88 18.01 4.31 -3.67
C SER A 88 16.64 4.10 -4.29
N ILE A 89 15.66 4.94 -3.89
CA ILE A 89 14.32 4.99 -4.49
C ILE A 89 14.27 6.21 -5.42
N PRO A 90 14.59 6.07 -6.72
CA PRO A 90 14.80 7.19 -7.64
C PRO A 90 13.50 7.64 -8.32
N PHE A 91 12.38 7.59 -7.60
CA PHE A 91 11.08 8.08 -8.06
C PHE A 91 10.37 8.86 -6.95
N PRO A 92 9.46 9.78 -7.30
CA PRO A 92 8.71 10.55 -6.31
C PRO A 92 7.92 9.64 -5.36
N VAL A 93 7.96 9.96 -4.06
CA VAL A 93 7.20 9.26 -3.03
C VAL A 93 6.27 10.26 -2.34
N ALA A 94 4.97 9.96 -2.37
CA ALA A 94 3.98 10.69 -1.61
C ALA A 94 3.75 9.99 -0.26
N TRP A 95 3.49 10.78 0.78
CA TRP A 95 2.97 10.29 2.05
C TRP A 95 1.44 10.23 1.97
N ASP A 96 0.85 9.11 2.33
CA ASP A 96 -0.61 8.97 2.40
C ASP A 96 -1.19 9.90 3.47
N LYS A 97 -2.41 10.38 3.27
CA LYS A 97 -3.11 11.18 4.27
C LYS A 97 -3.57 10.28 5.40
N VAL A 98 -2.71 10.10 6.41
CA VAL A 98 -3.02 9.38 7.64
C VAL A 98 -3.62 10.35 8.65
N VAL A 99 -4.85 10.10 9.09
CA VAL A 99 -5.59 10.95 10.03
C VAL A 99 -6.16 10.12 11.17
N PRO A 100 -6.39 10.70 12.36
CA PRO A 100 -7.11 10.00 13.42
C PRO A 100 -8.46 9.51 12.93
N HIS A 101 -8.78 8.24 13.25
CA HIS A 101 -10.11 7.71 13.00
C HIS A 101 -11.10 8.30 14.00
N HIS A 102 -12.23 8.77 13.50
CA HIS A 102 -13.33 9.27 14.32
C HIS A 102 -14.64 8.84 13.69
N SER A 103 -15.55 8.36 14.51
CA SER A 103 -16.92 8.01 14.12
C SER A 103 -17.89 8.62 15.08
N GLU A 104 -18.98 9.19 14.57
CA GLU A 104 -20.12 9.66 15.36
C GLU A 104 -21.11 8.52 15.61
N ASP A 105 -21.19 7.56 14.69
CA ASP A 105 -22.07 6.38 14.78
C ASP A 105 -21.40 5.12 14.20
N TYR A 106 -20.75 4.36 15.07
CA TYR A 106 -20.08 3.11 14.70
C TYR A 106 -21.03 2.03 14.14
N LEU A 107 -22.32 2.09 14.45
CA LEU A 107 -23.27 1.14 13.87
C LEU A 107 -23.55 1.47 12.41
N LEU A 108 -23.76 2.74 12.11
CA LEU A 108 -23.95 3.21 10.73
C LEU A 108 -22.71 2.93 9.88
N ASP A 109 -21.53 3.30 10.37
CA ASP A 109 -20.26 3.05 9.67
C ASP A 109 -20.02 1.57 9.43
N ALA A 110 -20.35 0.70 10.41
CA ALA A 110 -20.24 -0.74 10.24
C ALA A 110 -21.19 -1.29 9.19
N GLN A 111 -22.40 -0.76 9.11
CA GLN A 111 -23.38 -1.14 8.08
C GLN A 111 -22.92 -0.71 6.69
N GLU A 112 -22.37 0.50 6.54
CA GLU A 112 -21.81 1.00 5.27
C GLU A 112 -20.60 0.19 4.85
N PHE A 113 -19.69 -0.10 5.76
CA PHE A 113 -18.54 -0.96 5.53
C PHE A 113 -18.97 -2.35 5.02
N ILE A 114 -19.92 -2.99 5.72
CA ILE A 114 -20.44 -4.31 5.36
C ILE A 114 -21.10 -4.27 3.99
N LYS A 115 -21.94 -3.27 3.71
CA LYS A 115 -22.62 -3.13 2.43
C LYS A 115 -21.62 -3.03 1.26
N LYS A 116 -20.49 -2.36 1.48
CA LYS A 116 -19.46 -2.15 0.48
C LYS A 116 -18.61 -3.41 0.24
N ASP A 117 -18.18 -4.06 1.31
CA ASP A 117 -17.15 -5.10 1.25
C ASP A 117 -17.71 -6.54 1.32
N PHE A 118 -18.98 -6.69 1.72
CA PHE A 118 -19.68 -7.98 1.82
C PHE A 118 -21.02 -7.96 1.08
N PRO A 119 -21.04 -7.90 -0.27
CA PRO A 119 -22.28 -7.77 -1.04
C PRO A 119 -23.29 -8.90 -0.80
N GLN A 120 -22.84 -10.08 -0.33
CA GLN A 120 -23.69 -11.22 0.00
C GLN A 120 -24.10 -11.29 1.49
N PHE A 121 -23.86 -10.23 2.27
CA PHE A 121 -24.13 -10.20 3.71
C PHE A 121 -25.57 -10.59 4.05
N GLU A 122 -26.55 -10.10 3.28
CA GLU A 122 -27.98 -10.38 3.49
C GLU A 122 -28.36 -11.87 3.27
N THR A 123 -27.49 -12.64 2.58
CA THR A 123 -27.72 -14.07 2.35
C THR A 123 -27.26 -14.95 3.52
N PHE A 124 -26.53 -14.38 4.48
CA PHE A 124 -26.03 -15.14 5.62
C PHE A 124 -27.13 -15.36 6.67
N PRO A 125 -27.06 -16.48 7.42
CA PRO A 125 -27.95 -16.69 8.57
C PRO A 125 -27.89 -15.53 9.56
N ALA A 126 -29.01 -15.16 10.17
CA ALA A 126 -29.09 -14.00 11.10
C ALA A 126 -28.05 -14.02 12.23
N LYS A 127 -27.68 -15.22 12.71
CA LYS A 127 -26.61 -15.39 13.72
C LYS A 127 -25.25 -14.91 13.18
N ASN A 128 -24.94 -15.23 11.94
CA ASN A 128 -23.68 -14.84 11.28
C ASN A 128 -23.67 -13.35 10.98
N GLN A 129 -24.80 -12.79 10.52
CA GLN A 129 -24.92 -11.33 10.30
C GLN A 129 -24.63 -10.56 11.59
N LYS A 130 -25.23 -10.97 12.73
CA LYS A 130 -24.97 -10.35 14.04
C LYS A 130 -23.49 -10.44 14.46
N LEU A 131 -22.85 -11.58 14.20
CA LEU A 131 -21.43 -11.79 14.51
C LEU A 131 -20.54 -10.88 13.68
N ILE A 132 -20.76 -10.84 12.36
CA ILE A 132 -20.01 -9.99 11.43
C ILE A 132 -20.17 -8.51 11.81
N LEU A 133 -21.41 -8.06 12.02
CA LEU A 133 -21.69 -6.68 12.43
C LEU A 133 -20.92 -6.30 13.70
N LYS A 134 -20.97 -7.19 14.72
CA LYS A 134 -20.21 -6.98 15.96
C LYS A 134 -18.71 -6.88 15.71
N GLN A 135 -18.15 -7.79 14.93
CA GLN A 135 -16.71 -7.80 14.62
C GLN A 135 -16.27 -6.52 13.88
N VAL A 136 -17.07 -6.06 12.92
CA VAL A 136 -16.79 -4.81 12.20
C VAL A 136 -16.90 -3.60 13.13
N MET A 137 -17.92 -3.54 13.98
CA MET A 137 -18.04 -2.47 14.98
C MET A 137 -16.86 -2.46 15.96
N ASP A 138 -16.44 -3.64 16.45
CA ASP A 138 -15.29 -3.74 17.36
C ASP A 138 -13.99 -3.34 16.64
N TYR A 139 -13.81 -3.70 15.37
CA TYR A 139 -12.70 -3.23 14.54
C TYR A 139 -12.69 -1.71 14.41
N LEU A 140 -13.82 -1.08 14.03
CA LEU A 140 -13.92 0.36 13.85
C LEU A 140 -13.70 1.13 15.16
N LYS A 141 -14.20 0.62 16.29
CA LYS A 141 -13.96 1.22 17.62
C LYS A 141 -12.50 1.20 18.05
N ASN A 142 -11.75 0.18 17.63
CA ASN A 142 -10.34 0.03 17.98
C ASN A 142 -9.39 0.66 16.94
N LYS A 143 -9.91 1.06 15.80
CA LYS A 143 -9.16 1.72 14.73
C LYS A 143 -8.71 3.10 15.20
N LYS A 144 -7.40 3.34 15.22
CA LYS A 144 -6.82 4.60 15.70
C LYS A 144 -6.69 5.65 14.60
N PHE A 145 -6.37 5.20 13.38
CA PHE A 145 -6.08 6.07 12.25
C PHE A 145 -6.69 5.51 10.97
N GLU A 146 -6.82 6.37 9.98
CA GLU A 146 -7.23 6.06 8.62
C GLU A 146 -6.15 6.52 7.65
N ALA A 147 -5.75 5.65 6.75
CA ALA A 147 -4.90 5.96 5.61
C ALA A 147 -5.81 6.18 4.38
N LYS A 148 -6.10 7.42 4.08
CA LYS A 148 -7.20 7.78 3.15
C LYS A 148 -7.02 7.20 1.74
N THR A 149 -5.81 7.21 1.20
CA THR A 149 -5.56 6.66 -0.14
C THR A 149 -5.58 5.13 -0.11
N PHE A 150 -4.94 4.52 0.89
CA PHE A 150 -4.92 3.08 1.09
C PHE A 150 -6.35 2.51 1.17
N GLU A 151 -7.22 3.16 1.95
CA GLU A 151 -8.61 2.73 2.14
C GLU A 151 -9.49 3.05 0.93
N ALA A 152 -9.30 4.20 0.27
CA ALA A 152 -10.06 4.57 -0.93
C ALA A 152 -9.87 3.55 -2.07
N TYR A 153 -8.64 3.05 -2.23
CA TYR A 153 -8.34 1.99 -3.19
C TYR A 153 -8.57 0.57 -2.65
N GLN A 154 -9.04 0.43 -1.41
CA GLN A 154 -9.26 -0.88 -0.76
C GLN A 154 -8.02 -1.78 -0.88
N LEU A 155 -6.86 -1.25 -0.52
CA LEU A 155 -5.63 -2.03 -0.50
C LEU A 155 -5.65 -3.01 0.68
N GLN A 156 -5.13 -4.21 0.46
CA GLN A 156 -5.20 -5.31 1.43
C GLN A 156 -3.94 -5.40 2.31
N GLY A 157 -2.92 -4.64 2.00
CA GLY A 157 -1.62 -4.67 2.68
C GLY A 157 -0.54 -4.05 1.82
N THR A 158 0.71 -4.21 2.24
CA THR A 158 1.90 -3.77 1.50
C THR A 158 2.92 -4.90 1.33
N PRO A 159 3.67 -4.94 0.22
CA PRO A 159 3.58 -4.03 -0.91
C PRO A 159 2.28 -4.18 -1.71
N SER A 160 1.78 -3.09 -2.27
CA SER A 160 0.66 -3.08 -3.23
C SER A 160 1.04 -2.33 -4.49
N THR A 161 0.40 -2.64 -5.60
CA THR A 161 0.62 -1.93 -6.88
C THR A 161 -0.70 -1.51 -7.48
N LEU A 162 -0.75 -0.27 -7.96
CA LEU A 162 -1.84 0.27 -8.78
C LEU A 162 -1.29 0.63 -10.16
N LEU A 163 -2.00 0.26 -11.22
CA LEU A 163 -1.74 0.69 -12.58
C LEU A 163 -2.89 1.54 -13.09
N ILE A 164 -2.56 2.75 -13.51
CA ILE A 164 -3.52 3.76 -13.99
C ILE A 164 -3.13 4.14 -15.41
N ASP A 165 -4.09 4.10 -16.34
CA ASP A 165 -3.82 4.45 -17.73
C ASP A 165 -3.73 5.97 -17.97
N LYS A 166 -3.39 6.36 -19.20
CA LYS A 166 -3.29 7.77 -19.62
C LYS A 166 -4.57 8.58 -19.48
N SER A 167 -5.74 7.90 -19.40
CA SER A 167 -7.04 8.51 -19.18
C SER A 167 -7.40 8.65 -17.70
N GLY A 168 -6.57 8.13 -16.79
CA GLY A 168 -6.79 8.15 -15.34
C GLY A 168 -7.64 6.99 -14.83
N ILE A 169 -7.84 5.94 -15.64
CA ILE A 169 -8.62 4.76 -15.27
C ILE A 169 -7.71 3.75 -14.59
N LEU A 170 -8.12 3.27 -13.42
CA LEU A 170 -7.44 2.16 -12.73
C LEU A 170 -7.62 0.88 -13.55
N ARG A 171 -6.50 0.32 -14.05
CA ARG A 171 -6.47 -0.88 -14.89
C ARG A 171 -6.11 -2.13 -14.10
N GLY A 172 -5.42 -1.98 -12.99
CA GLY A 172 -5.04 -3.10 -12.16
C GLY A 172 -4.67 -2.71 -10.75
N LYS A 173 -4.90 -3.65 -9.83
CA LYS A 173 -4.58 -3.54 -8.42
C LYS A 173 -4.13 -4.90 -7.90
N TRP A 174 -2.93 -4.98 -7.30
CA TRP A 174 -2.36 -6.21 -6.77
C TRP A 174 -1.79 -6.00 -5.37
N PHE A 175 -1.88 -7.01 -4.55
CA PHE A 175 -1.21 -7.13 -3.26
C PHE A 175 -0.05 -8.12 -3.38
N GLY A 176 1.09 -7.81 -2.76
CA GLY A 176 2.31 -8.61 -2.85
C GLY A 176 3.19 -8.22 -4.05
N SER A 177 4.00 -9.18 -4.47
CA SER A 177 4.94 -9.10 -5.61
C SER A 177 4.95 -10.42 -6.36
N GLY A 178 5.65 -10.50 -7.52
CA GLY A 178 5.81 -11.74 -8.28
C GLY A 178 4.61 -12.15 -9.14
N TYR A 179 3.66 -11.25 -9.40
CA TYR A 179 2.48 -11.49 -10.25
C TYR A 179 2.69 -11.10 -11.72
N GLY A 180 3.93 -10.86 -12.12
CA GLY A 180 4.25 -10.48 -13.51
C GLY A 180 4.02 -8.99 -13.80
N LEU A 181 4.47 -8.12 -12.89
CA LEU A 181 4.32 -6.65 -13.01
C LEU A 181 4.78 -6.11 -14.36
N GLU A 182 5.88 -6.64 -14.90
CA GLU A 182 6.42 -6.25 -16.19
C GLU A 182 5.39 -6.43 -17.31
N GLN A 183 4.76 -7.62 -17.39
CA GLN A 183 3.74 -7.92 -18.40
C GLN A 183 2.49 -7.04 -18.24
N GLU A 184 2.11 -6.72 -17.01
CA GLU A 184 0.97 -5.83 -16.75
C GLU A 184 1.29 -4.39 -17.18
N VAL A 185 2.53 -3.94 -17.01
CA VAL A 185 2.98 -2.62 -17.53
C VAL A 185 3.04 -2.61 -19.06
N GLU A 186 3.51 -3.67 -19.71
CA GLU A 186 3.47 -3.79 -21.19
C GLU A 186 2.04 -3.65 -21.73
N LYS A 187 1.07 -4.35 -21.10
CA LYS A 187 -0.35 -4.21 -21.45
C LYS A 187 -0.85 -2.79 -21.24
N LEU A 188 -0.49 -2.15 -20.12
CA LEU A 188 -0.89 -0.79 -19.81
C LEU A 188 -0.38 0.21 -20.85
N LEU A 189 0.86 0.05 -21.30
CA LEU A 189 1.50 0.92 -22.30
C LEU A 189 0.90 0.76 -23.71
N SER A 190 0.24 -0.37 -23.98
CA SER A 190 -0.44 -0.64 -25.25
C SER A 190 -1.84 -0.05 -25.36
N LEU A 191 -2.40 0.50 -24.27
CA LEU A 191 -3.71 1.17 -24.20
C LEU A 191 -3.59 2.65 -24.61
#